data_7a57f24490a42b42b85857ebf571e3ed
#
_entry.id   7a57f24490a42b42b85857ebf571e3ed
#
_cell.length_a   1.000
_cell.length_b   1.000
_cell.length_c   1.000
_cell.angle_alpha   90.00
_cell.angle_beta   90.00
_cell.angle_gamma   90.00
#
_symmetry.space_group_name_H-M   'P 1'
#
loop_
_entity.id
_entity.type
_entity.pdbx_description
1 polymer ?
#
loop_
_entity_poly.entity_id
_entity_poly.type
_entity_poly.pdbx_seq_one_letter_code
_entity_poly.pdbx_strand_id
1 'polypeptide(L)'
;QLVDQLSRLPSRQAQLELVPGSEVGGSRVRLKGERDKPWRVSATRNNDGDVSTGEQQMGLGLDWDSPLGLADQLNLRANRDAVTDRWRHSDSQSLFYSLPWGWWTFTYGYSQSDYRTRNEASGFPFKLDGDSRSHQFRAERVLHRDGVSKTAMSLGLSHQRTNNYVEDTRLEDQSTRITETQLGFNHGRRIGSGFVNLDLGWQQGIGALGAQGRGHPQAGDPNARYDKYSLTLSYLQPFQLWGERFSFDSLATGQRSEDVLFSPQRISLGGNSSVRGFKDQTLTGDSGGYW
;
A
#
# COMPACT_ATOMS: atom_id res chain seq x y z
N GLN A 1 15.55 -4.76 -19.62
CA GLN A 1 15.28 -3.61 -18.75
C GLN A 1 14.25 -2.63 -19.36
N LEU A 2 14.49 -2.09 -20.57
CA LEU A 2 13.55 -1.16 -21.22
C LEU A 2 12.18 -1.80 -21.47
N VAL A 3 12.15 -3.01 -21.98
CA VAL A 3 10.91 -3.79 -22.21
C VAL A 3 10.16 -4.03 -20.89
N ASP A 4 10.87 -4.39 -19.84
CA ASP A 4 10.26 -4.62 -18.53
C ASP A 4 9.65 -3.35 -17.95
N GLN A 5 10.30 -2.20 -18.13
CA GLN A 5 9.77 -0.91 -17.68
C GLN A 5 8.54 -0.50 -18.46
N LEU A 6 8.52 -0.74 -19.78
CA LEU A 6 7.36 -0.46 -20.62
C LEU A 6 6.20 -1.43 -20.36
N SER A 7 6.51 -2.74 -20.23
CA SER A 7 5.50 -3.76 -19.97
C SER A 7 4.91 -3.70 -18.55
N ARG A 8 5.47 -2.88 -17.66
CA ARG A 8 4.89 -2.56 -16.35
C ARG A 8 3.61 -1.73 -16.47
N LEU A 9 3.51 -0.94 -17.56
CA LEU A 9 2.37 -0.06 -17.80
C LEU A 9 1.25 -0.85 -18.50
N PRO A 10 0.04 -0.92 -17.94
CA PRO A 10 -1.08 -1.65 -18.54
C PRO A 10 -1.45 -1.21 -19.97
N SER A 11 -1.19 0.07 -20.31
CA SER A 11 -1.45 0.64 -21.64
C SER A 11 -0.34 0.35 -22.66
N ARG A 12 0.69 -0.39 -22.30
CA ARG A 12 1.84 -0.67 -23.18
C ARG A 12 2.22 -2.12 -23.13
N GLN A 13 2.14 -2.78 -24.29
CA GLN A 13 2.69 -4.12 -24.50
C GLN A 13 3.95 -3.97 -25.35
N ALA A 14 5.11 -4.26 -24.78
CA ALA A 14 6.38 -4.16 -25.47
C ALA A 14 6.99 -5.56 -25.66
N GLN A 15 7.34 -5.89 -26.92
CA GLN A 15 8.00 -7.12 -27.29
C GLN A 15 9.31 -6.81 -28.04
N LEU A 16 10.35 -7.61 -27.79
CA LEU A 16 11.57 -7.57 -28.57
C LEU A 16 11.51 -8.62 -29.67
N GLU A 17 11.74 -8.20 -30.89
CA GLU A 17 11.84 -9.04 -32.05
C GLU A 17 13.27 -8.94 -32.61
N LEU A 18 13.92 -10.09 -32.81
CA LEU A 18 15.19 -10.16 -33.51
C LEU A 18 14.91 -10.31 -34.99
N VAL A 19 15.33 -9.33 -35.77
CA VAL A 19 15.22 -9.37 -37.25
C VAL A 19 16.60 -9.37 -37.88
N PRO A 20 16.78 -9.89 -39.11
CA PRO A 20 18.03 -9.83 -39.82
C PRO A 20 18.57 -8.39 -39.91
N GLY A 21 19.85 -8.23 -39.69
CA GLY A 21 20.55 -6.96 -39.83
C GLY A 21 20.77 -6.59 -41.32
N SER A 22 21.38 -5.41 -41.54
CA SER A 22 21.75 -4.95 -42.88
C SER A 22 23.02 -5.61 -43.41
N GLU A 23 23.80 -6.29 -42.56
CA GLU A 23 25.03 -6.99 -42.91
C GLU A 23 24.87 -8.51 -42.74
N VAL A 24 25.61 -9.29 -43.50
CA VAL A 24 25.60 -10.75 -43.44
C VAL A 24 26.07 -11.20 -42.03
N GLY A 25 25.24 -11.95 -41.31
CA GLY A 25 25.51 -12.39 -39.96
C GLY A 25 25.11 -11.36 -38.86
N GLY A 26 24.67 -10.16 -39.24
CA GLY A 26 24.18 -9.17 -38.31
C GLY A 26 22.73 -9.39 -37.89
N SER A 27 22.40 -9.06 -36.64
CA SER A 27 21.02 -9.03 -36.12
C SER A 27 20.63 -7.64 -35.66
N ARG A 28 19.40 -7.26 -35.93
CA ARG A 28 18.81 -6.00 -35.45
C ARG A 28 17.72 -6.30 -34.43
N VAL A 29 17.74 -5.59 -33.32
CA VAL A 29 16.68 -5.66 -32.32
C VAL A 29 15.61 -4.63 -32.69
N ARG A 30 14.38 -5.11 -32.91
CA ARG A 30 13.22 -4.26 -33.13
C ARG A 30 12.36 -4.29 -31.87
N LEU A 31 12.06 -3.14 -31.34
CA LEU A 31 11.05 -2.99 -30.29
C LEU A 31 9.68 -2.83 -30.95
N LYS A 32 8.81 -3.82 -30.81
CA LYS A 32 7.43 -3.78 -31.23
C LYS A 32 6.57 -3.46 -30.02
N GLY A 33 5.74 -2.46 -30.09
CA GLY A 33 4.87 -2.05 -28.99
C GLY A 33 3.50 -1.63 -29.46
N GLU A 34 2.48 -2.17 -28.85
CA GLU A 34 1.11 -1.66 -28.98
C GLU A 34 0.88 -0.62 -27.87
N ARG A 35 0.15 0.43 -28.20
CA ARG A 35 -0.21 1.51 -27.27
C ARG A 35 -1.71 1.58 -27.21
N ASP A 36 -2.24 1.27 -26.05
CA ASP A 36 -3.63 1.52 -25.71
C ASP A 36 -3.77 2.91 -25.09
N LYS A 37 -5.01 3.30 -24.81
CA LYS A 37 -5.34 4.55 -24.13
C LYS A 37 -4.56 4.66 -22.81
N PRO A 38 -3.74 5.73 -22.62
CA PRO A 38 -2.82 5.80 -21.48
C PRO A 38 -3.52 6.12 -20.16
N TRP A 39 -4.78 6.45 -20.16
CA TRP A 39 -5.52 6.77 -18.95
C TRP A 39 -6.82 5.98 -18.85
N ARG A 40 -7.22 5.65 -17.64
CA ARG A 40 -8.45 4.95 -17.28
C ARG A 40 -9.09 5.68 -16.11
N VAL A 41 -10.38 5.93 -16.23
CA VAL A 41 -11.22 6.45 -15.15
C VAL A 41 -12.12 5.33 -14.67
N SER A 42 -12.26 5.21 -13.37
CA SER A 42 -13.16 4.25 -12.72
C SER A 42 -14.08 4.95 -11.73
N ALA A 43 -15.32 4.49 -11.66
CA ALA A 43 -16.25 4.85 -10.60
C ALA A 43 -16.70 3.55 -9.91
N THR A 44 -16.70 3.54 -8.59
CA THR A 44 -17.04 2.37 -7.78
C THR A 44 -18.12 2.72 -6.77
N ARG A 45 -18.94 1.75 -6.43
CA ARG A 45 -19.83 1.78 -5.27
C ARG A 45 -19.80 0.43 -4.60
N ASN A 46 -19.56 0.42 -3.30
CA ASN A 46 -19.48 -0.80 -2.50
C ASN A 46 -19.98 -0.54 -1.06
N ASN A 47 -19.98 -1.57 -0.24
CA ASN A 47 -20.33 -1.51 1.18
C ASN A 47 -19.12 -1.90 2.06
N ASP A 48 -17.92 -1.54 1.65
CA ASP A 48 -16.66 -1.86 2.35
C ASP A 48 -16.33 -0.88 3.49
N GLY A 49 -17.15 0.17 3.67
CA GLY A 49 -17.00 1.13 4.75
C GLY A 49 -17.37 0.53 6.10
N ASP A 50 -16.93 1.22 7.17
CA ASP A 50 -17.30 0.90 8.54
C ASP A 50 -18.70 1.42 8.87
N VAL A 51 -19.48 0.65 9.61
CA VAL A 51 -20.87 1.01 9.99
C VAL A 51 -20.91 2.30 10.81
N SER A 52 -19.86 2.56 11.59
CA SER A 52 -19.79 3.75 12.44
C SER A 52 -19.53 5.05 11.68
N THR A 53 -18.86 4.99 10.52
CA THR A 53 -18.48 6.15 9.71
C THR A 53 -19.19 6.25 8.37
N GLY A 54 -19.84 5.18 7.93
CA GLY A 54 -20.57 5.09 6.67
C GLY A 54 -20.20 3.83 5.88
N GLU A 55 -21.07 2.84 5.91
CA GLU A 55 -20.85 1.53 5.27
C GLU A 55 -20.82 1.62 3.74
N GLN A 56 -21.73 2.42 3.16
CA GLN A 56 -21.83 2.60 1.73
C GLN A 56 -20.80 3.60 1.23
N GLN A 57 -19.90 3.15 0.37
CA GLN A 57 -18.82 3.97 -0.18
C GLN A 57 -19.01 4.22 -1.67
N MET A 58 -18.66 5.42 -2.11
CA MET A 58 -18.49 5.81 -3.51
C MET A 58 -17.03 6.16 -3.77
N GLY A 59 -16.48 5.68 -4.88
CA GLY A 59 -15.10 5.93 -5.26
C GLY A 59 -14.95 6.42 -6.69
N LEU A 60 -13.99 7.30 -6.90
CA LEU A 60 -13.50 7.74 -8.21
C LEU A 60 -12.01 7.44 -8.31
N GLY A 61 -11.59 6.94 -9.45
CA GLY A 61 -10.20 6.64 -9.73
C GLY A 61 -9.75 7.14 -11.09
N LEU A 62 -8.51 7.62 -11.15
CA LEU A 62 -7.78 7.90 -12.38
C LEU A 62 -6.46 7.14 -12.34
N ASP A 63 -6.20 6.31 -13.33
CA ASP A 63 -4.92 5.70 -13.62
C ASP A 63 -4.36 6.30 -14.90
N TRP A 64 -3.17 6.86 -14.85
CA TRP A 64 -2.52 7.49 -15.99
C TRP A 64 -1.12 6.93 -16.18
N ASP A 65 -0.95 6.21 -17.28
CA ASP A 65 0.30 5.60 -17.67
C ASP A 65 1.14 6.62 -18.45
N SER A 66 2.34 6.84 -17.99
CA SER A 66 3.36 7.69 -18.61
C SER A 66 2.94 9.16 -18.88
N PRO A 67 2.40 9.87 -17.84
CA PRO A 67 2.01 11.27 -18.01
C PRO A 67 3.18 12.18 -18.46
N LEU A 68 4.40 11.90 -18.02
CA LEU A 68 5.60 12.66 -18.42
C LEU A 68 6.38 12.00 -19.58
N GLY A 69 5.92 10.86 -20.11
CA GLY A 69 6.63 10.13 -21.17
C GLY A 69 7.83 9.29 -20.70
N LEU A 70 8.04 9.15 -19.38
CA LEU A 70 9.20 8.49 -18.76
C LEU A 70 8.91 7.06 -18.30
N ALA A 71 7.88 6.42 -18.84
CA ALA A 71 7.33 5.16 -18.35
C ALA A 71 6.90 5.24 -16.88
N ASP A 72 6.56 6.42 -16.44
CA ASP A 72 6.03 6.76 -15.12
C ASP A 72 4.55 6.42 -15.00
N GLN A 73 4.02 6.39 -13.79
CA GLN A 73 2.63 6.06 -13.53
C GLN A 73 2.07 6.97 -12.45
N LEU A 74 0.88 7.51 -12.69
CA LEU A 74 0.11 8.29 -11.75
C LEU A 74 -1.22 7.60 -11.45
N ASN A 75 -1.51 7.40 -10.17
CA ASN A 75 -2.80 6.91 -9.71
C ASN A 75 -3.40 7.93 -8.73
N LEU A 76 -4.63 8.32 -8.99
CA LEU A 76 -5.41 9.16 -8.09
C LEU A 76 -6.66 8.39 -7.66
N ARG A 77 -7.00 8.47 -6.39
CA ARG A 77 -8.22 7.88 -5.83
C ARG A 77 -8.88 8.89 -4.91
N ALA A 78 -10.20 8.93 -4.96
CA ALA A 78 -11.04 9.66 -4.02
C ALA A 78 -12.21 8.75 -3.64
N ASN A 79 -12.43 8.56 -2.35
CA ASN A 79 -13.53 7.77 -1.83
C ASN A 79 -14.28 8.61 -0.80
N ARG A 80 -15.58 8.39 -0.74
CA ARG A 80 -16.48 9.08 0.18
C ARG A 80 -17.64 8.16 0.56
N ASP A 81 -18.16 8.33 1.78
CA ASP A 81 -19.43 7.73 2.15
C ASP A 81 -20.57 8.20 1.25
N ALA A 82 -21.44 7.27 0.85
CA ALA A 82 -22.53 7.53 -0.09
C ALA A 82 -23.78 8.07 0.60
N VAL A 83 -23.82 8.07 1.93
CA VAL A 83 -24.95 8.51 2.73
C VAL A 83 -24.59 9.81 3.42
N THR A 84 -25.31 10.89 3.08
CA THR A 84 -25.12 12.18 3.76
C THR A 84 -25.78 12.13 5.13
N ASP A 85 -24.97 11.95 6.16
CA ASP A 85 -25.38 12.03 7.56
C ASP A 85 -24.50 13.07 8.27
N ARG A 86 -25.11 13.94 9.07
CA ARG A 86 -24.37 14.94 9.84
C ARG A 86 -23.48 14.33 10.94
N TRP A 87 -23.82 13.11 11.37
CA TRP A 87 -23.16 12.40 12.47
C TRP A 87 -22.11 11.40 12.01
N ARG A 88 -22.17 10.98 10.76
CA ARG A 88 -21.25 10.01 10.20
C ARG A 88 -20.70 10.54 8.88
N HIS A 89 -19.43 10.36 8.71
CA HIS A 89 -18.73 10.78 7.50
C HIS A 89 -17.43 10.00 7.37
N SER A 90 -17.08 9.66 6.15
CA SER A 90 -15.72 9.23 5.79
C SER A 90 -15.38 9.75 4.39
N ASP A 91 -14.23 10.37 4.29
CA ASP A 91 -13.66 10.86 3.03
C ASP A 91 -12.20 10.46 2.97
N SER A 92 -11.73 10.05 1.82
CA SER A 92 -10.31 9.76 1.62
C SER A 92 -9.85 10.09 0.22
N GLN A 93 -8.64 10.60 0.12
CA GLN A 93 -7.99 10.92 -1.13
C GLN A 93 -6.58 10.37 -1.11
N SER A 94 -6.14 9.83 -2.24
CA SER A 94 -4.75 9.39 -2.37
C SER A 94 -4.19 9.67 -3.76
N LEU A 95 -2.90 9.94 -3.77
CA LEU A 95 -2.05 10.10 -4.93
C LEU A 95 -0.89 9.11 -4.82
N PHE A 96 -0.64 8.38 -5.86
CA PHE A 96 0.52 7.52 -6.00
C PHE A 96 1.21 7.85 -7.31
N TYR A 97 2.50 8.15 -7.25
CA TYR A 97 3.33 8.42 -8.41
C TYR A 97 4.57 7.53 -8.39
N SER A 98 4.89 6.92 -9.52
CA SER A 98 6.02 6.00 -9.67
C SER A 98 6.82 6.33 -10.92
N LEU A 99 8.12 6.52 -10.75
CA LEU A 99 9.08 6.88 -11.81
C LEU A 99 10.22 5.84 -11.87
N PRO A 100 10.33 5.07 -12.94
CA PRO A 100 11.47 4.19 -13.16
C PRO A 100 12.66 4.97 -13.72
N TRP A 101 13.87 4.65 -13.23
CA TRP A 101 15.12 5.19 -13.76
C TRP A 101 16.22 4.12 -13.69
N GLY A 102 16.54 3.53 -14.83
CA GLY A 102 17.46 2.41 -14.88
C GLY A 102 16.98 1.21 -14.03
N TRP A 103 17.80 0.77 -13.09
CA TRP A 103 17.47 -0.28 -12.13
C TRP A 103 16.73 0.22 -10.89
N TRP A 104 16.48 1.52 -10.81
CA TRP A 104 15.74 2.17 -9.73
C TRP A 104 14.29 2.40 -10.09
N THR A 105 13.44 2.38 -9.09
CA THR A 105 12.08 2.88 -9.14
C THR A 105 11.88 3.81 -7.94
N PHE A 106 11.55 5.05 -8.22
CA PHE A 106 11.19 6.03 -7.20
C PHE A 106 9.68 6.12 -7.10
N THR A 107 9.16 6.09 -5.89
CA THR A 107 7.72 6.13 -5.63
C THR A 107 7.44 7.21 -4.60
N TYR A 108 6.40 7.99 -4.85
CA TYR A 108 5.84 8.93 -3.88
C TYR A 108 4.36 8.63 -3.69
N GLY A 109 3.95 8.48 -2.45
CA GLY A 109 2.57 8.32 -2.02
C GLY A 109 2.13 9.47 -1.12
N TYR A 110 0.94 9.97 -1.35
CA TYR A 110 0.23 10.88 -0.47
C TYR A 110 -1.14 10.32 -0.19
N SER A 111 -1.57 10.35 1.06
CA SER A 111 -2.95 10.04 1.42
C SER A 111 -3.45 11.01 2.49
N GLN A 112 -4.71 11.36 2.36
CA GLN A 112 -5.46 12.11 3.34
C GLN A 112 -6.78 11.40 3.58
N SER A 113 -7.23 11.36 4.83
CA SER A 113 -8.54 10.85 5.19
C SER A 113 -9.12 11.66 6.34
N ASP A 114 -10.42 11.81 6.30
CA ASP A 114 -11.22 12.46 7.34
C ASP A 114 -12.36 11.52 7.74
N TYR A 115 -12.66 11.44 9.00
CA TYR A 115 -13.81 10.67 9.47
C TYR A 115 -14.58 11.42 10.55
N ARG A 116 -15.85 11.07 10.65
CA ARG A 116 -16.73 11.47 11.75
C ARG A 116 -17.57 10.29 12.17
N THR A 117 -17.71 10.10 13.47
CA THR A 117 -18.60 9.10 14.04
C THR A 117 -19.34 9.67 15.24
N ARG A 118 -20.54 9.16 15.46
CA ARG A 118 -21.33 9.44 16.66
C ARG A 118 -21.07 8.34 17.68
N ASN A 119 -20.65 8.73 18.86
CA ASN A 119 -20.59 7.86 20.02
C ASN A 119 -21.56 8.29 21.09
N GLU A 120 -21.78 7.44 22.10
CA GLU A 120 -22.67 7.71 23.20
C GLU A 120 -21.98 7.33 24.52
N ALA A 121 -22.03 8.23 25.49
CA ALA A 121 -21.58 7.95 26.86
C ALA A 121 -22.68 8.40 27.84
N SER A 122 -23.07 7.50 28.73
CA SER A 122 -24.11 7.74 29.76
C SER A 122 -25.43 8.29 29.18
N GLY A 123 -25.82 7.82 27.97
CA GLY A 123 -27.05 8.29 27.30
C GLY A 123 -26.91 9.62 26.53
N PHE A 124 -25.74 10.25 26.53
CA PHE A 124 -25.48 11.47 25.79
C PHE A 124 -24.67 11.21 24.53
N PRO A 125 -25.22 11.58 23.36
CA PRO A 125 -24.46 11.45 22.11
C PRO A 125 -23.38 12.53 22.02
N PHE A 126 -22.20 12.14 21.57
CA PHE A 126 -21.10 13.05 21.27
C PHE A 126 -20.43 12.72 19.94
N LYS A 127 -19.77 13.71 19.38
CA LYS A 127 -19.10 13.65 18.10
C LYS A 127 -17.63 13.31 18.29
N LEU A 128 -17.15 12.30 17.53
CA LEU A 128 -15.74 12.03 17.33
C LEU A 128 -15.38 12.34 15.89
N ASP A 129 -14.37 13.17 15.67
CA ASP A 129 -13.81 13.47 14.37
C ASP A 129 -12.34 13.13 14.36
N GLY A 130 -11.81 12.83 13.18
CA GLY A 130 -10.36 12.70 12.99
C GLY A 130 -9.93 12.97 11.57
N ASP A 131 -8.71 13.47 11.44
CA ASP A 131 -8.03 13.61 10.16
C ASP A 131 -6.67 12.92 10.21
N SER A 132 -6.28 12.31 9.09
CA SER A 132 -4.97 11.72 8.91
C SER A 132 -4.36 12.15 7.59
N ARG A 133 -3.07 12.46 7.60
CA ARG A 133 -2.28 12.76 6.40
C ARG A 133 -1.01 11.95 6.44
N SER A 134 -0.68 11.33 5.32
CA SER A 134 0.54 10.52 5.18
C SER A 134 1.28 10.90 3.91
N HIS A 135 2.60 11.02 4.02
CA HIS A 135 3.54 11.15 2.92
C HIS A 135 4.48 9.97 2.98
N GLN A 136 4.68 9.31 1.87
CA GLN A 136 5.59 8.17 1.75
C GLN A 136 6.49 8.35 0.53
N PHE A 137 7.77 8.25 0.73
CA PHE A 137 8.77 8.18 -0.33
C PHE A 137 9.48 6.83 -0.26
N ARG A 138 9.71 6.19 -1.42
CA ARG A 138 10.43 4.93 -1.52
C ARG A 138 11.31 4.93 -2.75
N ALA A 139 12.57 4.52 -2.59
CA ALA A 139 13.50 4.21 -3.65
C ALA A 139 13.78 2.70 -3.64
N GLU A 140 13.41 2.00 -4.68
CA GLU A 140 13.65 0.57 -4.88
C GLU A 140 14.72 0.37 -5.93
N ARG A 141 15.68 -0.52 -5.67
CA ARG A 141 16.69 -0.96 -6.64
C ARG A 141 16.59 -2.45 -6.90
N VAL A 142 16.47 -2.82 -8.15
CA VAL A 142 16.60 -4.21 -8.57
C VAL A 142 18.08 -4.60 -8.50
N LEU A 143 18.41 -5.59 -7.67
CA LEU A 143 19.78 -6.11 -7.49
C LEU A 143 20.08 -7.25 -8.42
N HIS A 144 19.10 -8.12 -8.62
CA HIS A 144 19.20 -9.28 -9.50
C HIS A 144 17.89 -9.51 -10.24
N ARG A 145 17.98 -9.90 -11.49
CA ARG A 145 16.85 -10.36 -12.30
C ARG A 145 17.30 -11.32 -13.37
N ASP A 146 16.63 -12.44 -13.45
CA ASP A 146 16.80 -13.43 -14.53
C ASP A 146 15.42 -13.84 -15.11
N GLY A 147 15.36 -14.94 -15.85
CA GLY A 147 14.13 -15.44 -16.48
C GLY A 147 13.09 -15.99 -15.49
N VAL A 148 13.47 -16.28 -14.26
CA VAL A 148 12.64 -16.94 -13.25
C VAL A 148 12.56 -16.19 -11.92
N SER A 149 13.50 -15.28 -11.64
CA SER A 149 13.57 -14.58 -10.35
C SER A 149 13.85 -13.09 -10.48
N LYS A 150 13.42 -12.34 -9.48
CA LYS A 150 13.74 -10.91 -9.27
C LYS A 150 14.03 -10.68 -7.79
N THR A 151 15.15 -10.01 -7.50
CA THR A 151 15.51 -9.56 -6.14
C THR A 151 15.68 -8.07 -6.15
N ALA A 152 15.07 -7.39 -5.19
CA ALA A 152 15.16 -5.94 -5.02
C ALA A 152 15.35 -5.56 -3.55
N MET A 153 15.98 -4.42 -3.32
CA MET A 153 16.02 -3.74 -2.02
C MET A 153 15.40 -2.35 -2.14
N SER A 154 14.83 -1.86 -1.05
CA SER A 154 14.24 -0.53 -1.01
C SER A 154 14.60 0.21 0.27
N LEU A 155 14.70 1.52 0.14
CA LEU A 155 14.77 2.49 1.23
C LEU A 155 13.52 3.36 1.17
N GLY A 156 12.89 3.59 2.31
CA GLY A 156 11.69 4.41 2.42
C GLY A 156 11.79 5.42 3.55
N LEU A 157 11.01 6.47 3.42
CA LEU A 157 10.73 7.47 4.45
C LEU A 157 9.24 7.72 4.43
N SER A 158 8.59 7.59 5.58
CA SER A 158 7.18 7.97 5.75
C SER A 158 7.03 9.01 6.84
N HIS A 159 6.07 9.90 6.66
CA HIS A 159 5.64 10.87 7.65
C HIS A 159 4.13 10.86 7.74
N GLN A 160 3.60 10.54 8.91
CA GLN A 160 2.17 10.47 9.16
C GLN A 160 1.79 11.39 10.31
N ARG A 161 0.72 12.14 10.11
CA ARG A 161 0.06 12.94 11.14
C ARG A 161 -1.39 12.52 11.24
N THR A 162 -1.83 12.21 12.45
CA THR A 162 -3.23 11.90 12.78
C THR A 162 -3.67 12.82 13.90
N ASN A 163 -4.81 13.46 13.75
CA ASN A 163 -5.44 14.27 14.79
C ASN A 163 -6.82 13.66 15.08
N ASN A 164 -7.16 13.59 16.35
CA ASN A 164 -8.46 13.12 16.82
C ASN A 164 -9.09 14.19 17.72
N TYR A 165 -10.42 14.33 17.63
CA TYR A 165 -11.19 15.35 18.33
C TYR A 165 -12.43 14.75 18.96
N VAL A 166 -12.83 15.27 20.12
CA VAL A 166 -14.13 15.07 20.76
C VAL A 166 -14.80 16.43 20.87
N GLU A 167 -15.99 16.59 20.30
CA GLU A 167 -16.74 17.86 20.31
C GLU A 167 -15.85 19.05 19.95
N ASP A 168 -15.07 18.92 18.85
CA ASP A 168 -14.11 19.91 18.35
C ASP A 168 -12.87 20.17 19.25
N THR A 169 -12.76 19.47 20.39
CA THR A 169 -11.58 19.54 21.26
C THR A 169 -10.57 18.47 20.86
N ARG A 170 -9.35 18.89 20.55
CA ARG A 170 -8.30 17.95 20.13
C ARG A 170 -7.86 17.05 21.30
N LEU A 171 -7.81 15.76 21.03
CA LEU A 171 -7.28 14.75 21.93
C LEU A 171 -5.77 14.62 21.73
N GLU A 172 -4.97 15.24 22.59
CA GLU A 172 -3.51 15.24 22.44
C GLU A 172 -2.93 13.83 22.55
N ASP A 173 -3.41 13.00 23.46
CA ASP A 173 -2.92 11.62 23.69
C ASP A 173 -3.29 10.66 22.54
N GLN A 174 -4.30 10.98 21.77
CA GLN A 174 -4.74 10.18 20.61
C GLN A 174 -4.32 10.79 19.26
N SER A 175 -3.70 11.97 19.30
CA SER A 175 -3.15 12.61 18.11
C SER A 175 -1.67 12.28 17.98
N THR A 176 -1.26 11.82 16.79
CA THR A 176 0.10 11.32 16.59
C THR A 176 0.79 12.00 15.42
N ARG A 177 2.10 12.17 15.53
CA ARG A 177 2.97 12.58 14.44
C ARG A 177 4.19 11.67 14.43
N ILE A 178 4.28 10.82 13.43
CA ILE A 178 5.26 9.75 13.35
C ILE A 178 6.05 9.92 12.05
N THR A 179 7.36 9.81 12.15
CA THR A 179 8.26 9.68 11.00
C THR A 179 8.99 8.35 11.10
N GLU A 180 9.04 7.61 10.01
CA GLU A 180 9.57 6.26 9.96
C GLU A 180 10.51 6.11 8.77
N THR A 181 11.67 5.54 8.98
CA THR A 181 12.52 5.01 7.91
C THR A 181 12.22 3.54 7.69
N GLN A 182 12.35 3.08 6.46
CA GLN A 182 12.02 1.73 6.05
C GLN A 182 13.16 1.14 5.23
N LEU A 183 13.57 -0.09 5.54
CA LEU A 183 14.43 -0.93 4.73
C LEU A 183 13.62 -2.15 4.31
N GLY A 184 13.54 -2.39 3.01
CA GLY A 184 12.79 -3.50 2.44
C GLY A 184 13.67 -4.42 1.59
N PHE A 185 13.36 -5.71 1.62
CA PHE A 185 13.92 -6.72 0.74
C PHE A 185 12.76 -7.49 0.10
N ASN A 186 12.78 -7.61 -1.23
CA ASN A 186 11.81 -8.39 -1.97
C ASN A 186 12.52 -9.44 -2.82
N HIS A 187 12.01 -10.66 -2.81
CA HIS A 187 12.45 -11.73 -3.68
C HIS A 187 11.26 -12.49 -4.25
N GLY A 188 11.07 -12.40 -5.56
CA GLY A 188 10.06 -13.15 -6.30
C GLY A 188 10.71 -14.22 -7.15
N ARG A 189 10.13 -15.45 -7.18
CA ARG A 189 10.64 -16.56 -7.96
C ARG A 189 9.53 -17.42 -8.53
N ARG A 190 9.67 -17.79 -9.80
CA ARG A 190 8.83 -18.80 -10.44
C ARG A 190 9.35 -20.20 -10.08
N ILE A 191 8.45 -21.08 -9.65
CA ILE A 191 8.73 -22.49 -9.32
C ILE A 191 7.74 -23.34 -10.12
N GLY A 192 8.23 -23.94 -11.22
CA GLY A 192 7.37 -24.62 -12.17
C GLY A 192 6.35 -23.66 -12.80
N SER A 193 5.05 -23.96 -12.66
CA SER A 193 3.94 -23.09 -13.06
C SER A 193 3.56 -22.07 -11.98
N GLY A 194 4.04 -22.24 -10.76
CA GLY A 194 3.72 -21.37 -9.62
C GLY A 194 4.68 -20.19 -9.46
N PHE A 195 4.33 -19.29 -8.56
CA PHE A 195 5.12 -18.12 -8.22
C PHE A 195 5.11 -17.89 -6.69
N VAL A 196 6.29 -17.71 -6.13
CA VAL A 196 6.50 -17.35 -4.71
C VAL A 196 7.04 -15.93 -4.66
N ASN A 197 6.52 -15.12 -3.76
CA ASN A 197 7.07 -13.80 -3.45
C ASN A 197 7.25 -13.64 -1.94
N LEU A 198 8.44 -13.20 -1.54
CA LEU A 198 8.83 -12.91 -0.17
C LEU A 198 9.14 -11.43 -0.05
N ASP A 199 8.48 -10.77 0.89
CA ASP A 199 8.77 -9.40 1.31
C ASP A 199 9.18 -9.38 2.77
N LEU A 200 10.36 -8.80 3.04
CA LEU A 200 10.86 -8.52 4.38
C LEU A 200 10.97 -7.02 4.56
N GLY A 201 10.55 -6.52 5.70
CA GLY A 201 10.63 -5.10 6.06
C GLY A 201 11.22 -4.90 7.45
N TRP A 202 12.06 -3.90 7.59
CA TRP A 202 12.43 -3.30 8.86
C TRP A 202 12.05 -1.83 8.81
N GLN A 203 11.30 -1.38 9.81
CA GLN A 203 10.87 -0.01 9.98
C GLN A 203 11.35 0.50 11.32
N GLN A 204 11.83 1.74 11.32
CA GLN A 204 12.30 2.40 12.52
C GLN A 204 11.67 3.79 12.66
N GLY A 205 11.01 4.02 13.78
CA GLY A 205 10.51 5.34 14.16
C GLY A 205 11.66 6.30 14.49
N ILE A 206 11.67 7.48 13.86
CA ILE A 206 12.72 8.49 14.03
C ILE A 206 12.16 9.84 14.46
N GLY A 207 12.95 10.63 15.20
CA GLY A 207 12.57 11.98 15.66
C GLY A 207 12.81 13.09 14.62
N ALA A 208 12.46 12.85 13.34
CA ALA A 208 12.63 13.81 12.25
C ALA A 208 11.30 14.46 11.84
N LEU A 209 11.35 15.55 11.08
CA LEU A 209 10.20 16.26 10.50
C LEU A 209 9.13 16.67 11.55
N GLY A 210 9.55 16.94 12.79
CA GLY A 210 8.64 17.30 13.87
C GLY A 210 7.83 16.10 14.41
N ALA A 211 8.30 14.87 14.22
CA ALA A 211 7.73 13.69 14.86
C ALA A 211 7.72 13.84 16.38
N GLN A 212 6.79 13.17 17.04
CA GLN A 212 6.73 13.12 18.49
C GLN A 212 8.06 12.58 19.05
N GLY A 213 8.48 13.14 20.17
CA GLY A 213 9.61 12.63 20.94
C GLY A 213 9.30 11.26 21.56
N ARG A 214 10.21 10.76 22.40
CA ARG A 214 9.89 9.65 23.29
C ARG A 214 8.69 10.09 24.12
N GLY A 215 7.62 9.30 24.11
CA GLY A 215 6.48 9.49 25.01
C GLY A 215 6.92 9.48 26.48
N HIS A 216 5.99 9.72 27.37
CA HIS A 216 6.24 9.66 28.81
C HIS A 216 6.87 8.31 29.16
N PRO A 217 7.87 8.25 30.04
CA PRO A 217 8.66 7.07 30.31
C PRO A 217 7.94 6.00 31.17
N GLN A 218 6.60 5.97 31.16
CA GLN A 218 5.87 4.91 31.84
C GLN A 218 5.91 3.63 31.00
N ALA A 219 6.15 2.49 31.66
CA ALA A 219 6.14 1.20 31.01
C ALA A 219 4.74 0.92 30.42
N GLY A 220 4.68 0.70 29.12
CA GLY A 220 3.44 0.41 28.40
C GLY A 220 2.90 1.57 27.55
N ASP A 221 3.50 2.77 27.59
CA ASP A 221 3.11 3.87 26.73
C ASP A 221 3.65 3.71 25.30
N PRO A 222 2.86 4.04 24.27
CA PRO A 222 3.33 4.03 22.89
C PRO A 222 4.50 4.98 22.66
N ASN A 223 5.50 4.52 21.91
CA ASN A 223 6.70 5.27 21.62
C ASN A 223 6.80 5.56 20.10
N ALA A 224 7.16 6.80 19.75
CA ALA A 224 7.43 7.16 18.36
C ALA A 224 8.82 6.71 17.88
N ARG A 225 9.67 6.25 18.76
CA ARG A 225 10.95 5.58 18.45
C ARG A 225 10.81 4.10 18.75
N TYR A 226 10.66 3.31 17.73
CA TYR A 226 10.42 1.87 17.78
C TYR A 226 11.15 1.17 16.64
N ASP A 227 11.36 -0.11 16.80
CA ASP A 227 11.76 -1.02 15.74
C ASP A 227 10.63 -2.01 15.46
N LYS A 228 10.33 -2.18 14.18
CA LYS A 228 9.26 -3.04 13.69
C LYS A 228 9.74 -3.86 12.51
N TYR A 229 9.48 -5.15 12.54
CA TYR A 229 9.81 -6.11 11.48
C TYR A 229 8.52 -6.62 10.85
N SER A 230 8.53 -6.74 9.54
CA SER A 230 7.39 -7.27 8.78
C SER A 230 7.84 -8.37 7.83
N LEU A 231 6.96 -9.35 7.64
CA LEU A 231 7.13 -10.45 6.70
C LEU A 231 5.82 -10.61 5.93
N THR A 232 5.91 -10.70 4.61
CA THR A 232 4.81 -11.17 3.77
C THR A 232 5.33 -12.23 2.82
N LEU A 233 4.64 -13.37 2.78
CA LEU A 233 4.91 -14.48 1.87
C LEU A 233 3.64 -14.76 1.08
N SER A 234 3.72 -14.69 -0.25
CA SER A 234 2.63 -15.07 -1.14
C SER A 234 3.04 -16.23 -2.03
N TYR A 235 2.10 -17.11 -2.28
CA TYR A 235 2.27 -18.24 -3.19
C TYR A 235 1.06 -18.36 -4.10
N LEU A 236 1.29 -18.39 -5.39
CA LEU A 236 0.29 -18.62 -6.44
C LEU A 236 0.66 -19.89 -7.18
N GLN A 237 -0.24 -20.86 -7.28
CA GLN A 237 -0.06 -22.10 -8.03
C GLN A 237 -1.25 -22.35 -8.94
N PRO A 238 -1.16 -22.04 -10.24
CA PRO A 238 -2.14 -22.51 -11.22
C PRO A 238 -1.93 -24.01 -11.48
N PHE A 239 -3.02 -24.75 -11.58
CA PHE A 239 -3.02 -26.18 -11.88
C PHE A 239 -4.25 -26.58 -12.68
N GLN A 240 -4.23 -27.76 -13.29
CA GLN A 240 -5.39 -28.34 -13.97
C GLN A 240 -5.81 -29.63 -13.26
N LEU A 241 -7.11 -29.77 -13.08
CA LEU A 241 -7.73 -30.96 -12.50
C LEU A 241 -9.02 -31.25 -13.25
N TRP A 242 -9.23 -32.50 -13.69
CA TRP A 242 -10.38 -32.95 -14.50
C TRP A 242 -10.65 -32.11 -15.76
N GLY A 243 -9.60 -31.58 -16.40
CA GLY A 243 -9.71 -30.74 -17.60
C GLY A 243 -10.01 -29.25 -17.32
N GLU A 244 -10.34 -28.92 -16.07
CA GLU A 244 -10.60 -27.54 -15.64
C GLU A 244 -9.34 -26.86 -15.07
N ARG A 245 -9.34 -25.52 -15.10
CA ARG A 245 -8.23 -24.70 -14.58
C ARG A 245 -8.56 -24.17 -13.21
N PHE A 246 -7.65 -24.39 -12.29
CA PHE A 246 -7.73 -23.92 -10.91
C PHE A 246 -6.49 -23.08 -10.58
N SER A 247 -6.62 -22.22 -9.59
CA SER A 247 -5.48 -21.56 -8.92
C SER A 247 -5.59 -21.78 -7.41
N PHE A 248 -4.44 -22.06 -6.80
CA PHE A 248 -4.28 -22.02 -5.36
C PHE A 248 -3.49 -20.76 -5.01
N ASP A 249 -4.09 -19.91 -4.18
CA ASP A 249 -3.50 -18.67 -3.71
C ASP A 249 -3.36 -18.72 -2.19
N SER A 250 -2.17 -18.43 -1.68
CA SER A 250 -1.89 -18.36 -0.25
C SER A 250 -1.13 -17.09 0.07
N LEU A 251 -1.52 -16.44 1.15
CA LEU A 251 -0.88 -15.24 1.67
C LEU A 251 -0.66 -15.41 3.17
N ALA A 252 0.59 -15.26 3.63
CA ALA A 252 0.93 -15.16 5.03
C ALA A 252 1.55 -13.78 5.30
N THR A 253 1.07 -13.09 6.32
CA THR A 253 1.59 -11.78 6.74
C THR A 253 1.82 -11.77 8.23
N GLY A 254 2.94 -11.19 8.67
CA GLY A 254 3.28 -11.04 10.08
C GLY A 254 4.04 -9.76 10.36
N GLN A 255 3.88 -9.27 11.58
CA GLN A 255 4.59 -8.15 12.15
C GLN A 255 5.12 -8.51 13.52
N ARG A 256 6.30 -8.01 13.86
CA ARG A 256 6.89 -8.12 15.20
C ARG A 256 7.50 -6.78 15.61
N SER A 257 7.16 -6.34 16.80
CA SER A 257 7.83 -5.25 17.50
C SER A 257 7.97 -5.64 18.99
N GLU A 258 9.06 -5.22 19.63
CA GLU A 258 9.24 -5.32 21.08
C GLU A 258 8.81 -4.02 21.77
N ASP A 259 8.60 -2.97 20.98
CA ASP A 259 8.11 -1.68 21.46
C ASP A 259 6.57 -1.64 21.43
N VAL A 260 5.99 -0.85 22.32
CA VAL A 260 4.57 -0.50 22.27
C VAL A 260 4.35 0.53 21.18
N LEU A 261 3.56 0.18 20.18
CA LEU A 261 3.33 0.99 18.99
C LEU A 261 2.08 1.86 19.14
N PHE A 262 2.08 3.02 18.51
CA PHE A 262 0.84 3.78 18.28
C PHE A 262 -0.13 3.01 17.38
N SER A 263 -1.43 3.21 17.57
CA SER A 263 -2.48 2.50 16.80
C SER A 263 -2.24 2.44 15.29
N PRO A 264 -1.81 3.49 14.58
CA PRO A 264 -1.58 3.43 13.15
C PRO A 264 -0.43 2.50 12.72
N GLN A 265 0.45 2.10 13.66
CA GLN A 265 1.62 1.26 13.40
C GLN A 265 1.41 -0.21 13.79
N ARG A 266 0.31 -0.52 14.47
CA ARG A 266 -0.06 -1.87 14.89
C ARG A 266 -0.55 -2.69 13.71
N ILE A 267 -0.29 -4.00 13.74
CA ILE A 267 -0.95 -4.92 12.81
C ILE A 267 -2.43 -5.05 13.19
N SER A 268 -3.29 -5.00 12.18
CA SER A 268 -4.73 -5.17 12.33
C SER A 268 -5.17 -6.47 11.65
N LEU A 269 -5.94 -7.28 12.36
CA LEU A 269 -6.55 -8.52 11.90
C LEU A 269 -8.07 -8.34 11.88
N GLY A 270 -8.72 -8.68 10.79
CA GLY A 270 -10.15 -8.49 10.55
C GLY A 270 -10.42 -7.47 9.44
N GLY A 271 -11.67 -7.34 9.04
CA GLY A 271 -12.07 -6.52 7.90
C GLY A 271 -11.79 -7.15 6.54
N ASN A 272 -12.11 -6.42 5.48
CA ASN A 272 -12.04 -6.91 4.10
C ASN A 272 -10.62 -7.20 3.60
N SER A 273 -9.62 -6.58 4.21
CA SER A 273 -8.22 -6.64 3.77
C SER A 273 -7.41 -7.78 4.38
N SER A 274 -7.90 -8.44 5.42
CA SER A 274 -7.19 -9.53 6.10
C SER A 274 -8.08 -10.76 6.30
N VAL A 275 -8.82 -10.86 7.40
CA VAL A 275 -9.69 -11.99 7.72
C VAL A 275 -11.14 -11.58 7.48
N ARG A 276 -11.66 -11.86 6.27
CA ARG A 276 -12.97 -11.38 5.80
C ARG A 276 -14.16 -11.82 6.66
N GLY A 277 -14.04 -12.93 7.37
CA GLY A 277 -15.09 -13.41 8.29
C GLY A 277 -15.33 -12.50 9.50
N PHE A 278 -14.46 -11.53 9.76
CA PHE A 278 -14.53 -10.59 10.88
C PHE A 278 -14.61 -9.14 10.36
N LYS A 279 -15.62 -8.84 9.52
CA LYS A 279 -15.78 -7.53 8.89
C LYS A 279 -15.86 -6.38 9.91
N ASP A 280 -16.61 -6.57 10.98
CA ASP A 280 -16.94 -5.53 11.97
C ASP A 280 -16.12 -5.65 13.27
N GLN A 281 -15.21 -6.61 13.35
CA GLN A 281 -14.33 -6.79 14.49
C GLN A 281 -12.88 -6.82 14.03
N THR A 282 -12.08 -5.93 14.58
CA THR A 282 -10.64 -5.88 14.33
C THR A 282 -9.88 -6.11 15.63
N LEU A 283 -8.90 -7.00 15.56
CA LEU A 283 -7.88 -7.16 16.59
C LEU A 283 -6.65 -6.40 16.17
N THR A 284 -6.09 -5.60 17.06
CA THR A 284 -4.84 -4.88 16.79
C THR A 284 -3.77 -5.25 17.80
N GLY A 285 -2.53 -5.36 17.35
CA GLY A 285 -1.40 -5.69 18.22
C GLY A 285 -0.07 -5.15 17.69
N ASP A 286 0.90 -5.05 18.58
CA ASP A 286 2.27 -4.65 18.22
C ASP A 286 2.96 -5.77 17.43
N SER A 287 2.61 -7.01 17.75
CA SER A 287 3.05 -8.24 17.08
C SER A 287 1.88 -9.15 16.78
N GLY A 288 1.93 -9.82 15.62
CA GLY A 288 0.89 -10.75 15.18
C GLY A 288 1.09 -11.19 13.74
N GLY A 289 0.20 -12.05 13.25
CA GLY A 289 0.21 -12.50 11.87
C GLY A 289 -1.02 -13.34 11.52
N TYR A 290 -1.23 -13.54 10.23
CA TYR A 290 -2.29 -14.38 9.67
C TYR A 290 -1.84 -15.02 8.37
N TRP A 291 -2.53 -16.06 7.95
CA TRP A 291 -2.37 -16.71 6.66
C TRP A 291 -3.74 -17.11 6.09
#